data_a8e42202d4ad88d74dfd62c9292a9b87
#
_entry.id   a8e42202d4ad88d74dfd62c9292a9b87
#
_cell.length_a   1.000
_cell.length_b   1.000
_cell.length_c   1.000
_cell.angle_alpha   90.00
_cell.angle_beta   90.00
_cell.angle_gamma   90.00
#
_symmetry.space_group_name_H-M   'P 1'
#
loop_
_entity.id
_entity.type
_entity.pdbx_description
1 polymer ?
#
loop_
_entity_poly.entity_id
_entity_poly.type
_entity_poly.pdbx_seq_one_letter_code
_entity_poly.pdbx_strand_id
1 'polypeptide(L)'
;GARPRTLAEKVWDDHLVVKGEDGQPDLIYIDLHLVHEVTSPQAFDGLRTADRPLRRVDLTIATEDHNTPTLAIDKPIADPTSRIQIETLRTNAAEFGVRLHSLGDKEQGIVHVVGPQLGLTMPGVTVVCGDSHTSTHGAFGAMAFGIGTSEVEHVMATQTLPLNPFKTMAIRVEGT
;
A
#
# COMPACT_ATOMS: atom_id res chain seq x y z
N GLY A 1 -12.97 7.10 -34.77
CA GLY A 1 -11.83 6.59 -34.01
C GLY A 1 -12.06 6.79 -32.52
N ALA A 2 -11.52 5.92 -31.68
CA ALA A 2 -11.62 6.07 -30.22
C ALA A 2 -10.97 7.39 -29.79
N ARG A 3 -11.56 8.09 -28.81
CA ARG A 3 -10.95 9.32 -28.26
C ARG A 3 -9.59 9.04 -27.62
N PRO A 4 -8.63 9.98 -27.68
CA PRO A 4 -7.41 9.83 -26.91
C PRO A 4 -7.69 9.71 -25.42
N ARG A 5 -6.93 8.88 -24.72
CA ARG A 5 -7.04 8.65 -23.27
C ARG A 5 -5.71 8.96 -22.57
N THR A 6 -5.78 9.45 -21.34
CA THR A 6 -4.62 9.65 -20.47
C THR A 6 -4.07 8.32 -20.00
N LEU A 7 -2.83 8.30 -19.48
CA LEU A 7 -2.28 7.11 -18.83
C LEU A 7 -3.15 6.66 -17.66
N ALA A 8 -3.62 7.61 -16.84
CA ALA A 8 -4.49 7.31 -15.71
C ALA A 8 -5.80 6.61 -16.12
N GLU A 9 -6.46 7.09 -17.20
CA GLU A 9 -7.64 6.43 -17.75
C GLU A 9 -7.36 5.02 -18.25
N LYS A 10 -6.20 4.80 -18.88
CA LYS A 10 -5.81 3.45 -19.36
C LYS A 10 -5.56 2.50 -18.21
N VAL A 11 -4.80 2.93 -17.20
CA VAL A 11 -4.52 2.11 -16.01
C VAL A 11 -5.81 1.80 -15.25
N TRP A 12 -6.72 2.78 -15.13
CA TRP A 12 -8.03 2.56 -14.52
C TRP A 12 -8.82 1.46 -15.23
N ASP A 13 -8.96 1.57 -16.55
CA ASP A 13 -9.72 0.61 -17.35
C ASP A 13 -9.11 -0.81 -17.29
N ASP A 14 -7.77 -0.91 -17.28
CA ASP A 14 -7.05 -2.18 -17.20
C ASP A 14 -7.22 -2.88 -15.83
N HIS A 15 -7.54 -2.11 -14.78
CA HIS A 15 -7.70 -2.62 -13.41
C HIS A 15 -9.17 -2.68 -12.95
N LEU A 16 -10.10 -2.31 -13.82
CA LEU A 16 -11.52 -2.32 -13.50
C LEU A 16 -12.05 -3.75 -13.34
N VAL A 17 -12.44 -4.11 -12.13
CA VAL A 17 -13.04 -5.43 -11.81
C VAL A 17 -14.55 -5.37 -11.98
N VAL A 18 -15.19 -4.35 -11.41
CA VAL A 18 -16.63 -4.12 -11.51
C VAL A 18 -16.86 -2.63 -11.75
N LYS A 19 -17.64 -2.32 -12.77
CA LYS A 19 -18.12 -0.95 -13.01
C LYS A 19 -19.23 -0.62 -12.04
N GLY A 20 -19.09 0.50 -11.32
CA GLY A 20 -20.15 0.99 -10.45
C GLY A 20 -21.37 1.47 -11.25
N GLU A 21 -22.55 1.17 -10.76
CA GLU A 21 -23.84 1.59 -11.31
C GLU A 21 -24.58 2.44 -10.29
N ASP A 22 -25.49 3.28 -10.72
CA ASP A 22 -26.35 4.10 -9.86
C ASP A 22 -25.60 4.93 -8.80
N GLY A 23 -24.43 5.47 -9.16
CA GLY A 23 -23.62 6.29 -8.26
C GLY A 23 -22.72 5.51 -7.30
N GLN A 24 -22.69 4.19 -7.42
CA GLN A 24 -21.74 3.35 -6.69
C GLN A 24 -20.32 3.50 -7.24
N PRO A 25 -19.28 3.36 -6.41
CA PRO A 25 -17.90 3.39 -6.88
C PRO A 25 -17.57 2.20 -7.79
N ASP A 26 -16.59 2.41 -8.66
CA ASP A 26 -15.95 1.32 -9.39
C ASP A 26 -15.12 0.45 -8.42
N LEU A 27 -14.98 -0.83 -8.70
CA LEU A 27 -14.10 -1.73 -7.97
C LEU A 27 -12.83 -1.94 -8.78
N ILE A 28 -11.70 -1.51 -8.23
CA ILE A 28 -10.38 -1.52 -8.89
C ILE A 28 -9.49 -2.60 -8.28
N TYR A 29 -8.83 -3.39 -9.11
CA TYR A 29 -7.82 -4.36 -8.70
C TYR A 29 -6.53 -3.66 -8.27
N ILE A 30 -5.90 -4.14 -7.21
CA ILE A 30 -4.65 -3.59 -6.65
C ILE A 30 -3.50 -4.55 -6.92
N ASP A 31 -2.48 -4.07 -7.67
CA ASP A 31 -1.29 -4.86 -8.02
C ASP A 31 -0.29 -4.96 -6.87
N LEU A 32 -0.17 -3.91 -6.05
CA LEU A 32 0.79 -3.85 -4.96
C LEU A 32 0.17 -3.20 -3.72
N HIS A 33 0.16 -3.93 -2.61
CA HIS A 33 -0.21 -3.43 -1.29
C HIS A 33 1.02 -3.33 -0.40
N LEU A 34 1.43 -2.10 -0.12
CA LEU A 34 2.52 -1.81 0.82
C LEU A 34 1.95 -1.61 2.22
N VAL A 35 2.56 -2.24 3.21
CA VAL A 35 2.07 -2.28 4.60
C VAL A 35 3.18 -1.88 5.56
N HIS A 36 2.82 -1.15 6.61
CA HIS A 36 3.73 -0.82 7.70
C HIS A 36 3.02 -0.96 9.06
N GLU A 37 3.76 -0.74 10.16
CA GLU A 37 3.32 -1.02 11.52
C GLU A 37 2.21 -0.11 12.06
N VAL A 38 2.02 1.09 11.50
CA VAL A 38 1.10 2.07 12.10
C VAL A 38 -0.36 1.80 11.73
N THR A 39 -0.65 1.51 10.48
CA THR A 39 -2.03 1.41 9.96
C THR A 39 -2.50 -0.03 9.72
N SER A 40 -1.68 -1.02 9.98
CA SER A 40 -2.00 -2.42 9.73
C SER A 40 -2.58 -3.21 10.90
N PRO A 41 -2.36 -2.89 12.19
CA PRO A 41 -2.80 -3.74 13.31
C PRO A 41 -4.29 -4.04 13.28
N GLN A 42 -5.13 -3.01 13.14
CA GLN A 42 -6.59 -3.17 13.11
C GLN A 42 -7.07 -3.95 11.88
N ALA A 43 -6.39 -3.80 10.74
CA ALA A 43 -6.72 -4.53 9.52
C ALA A 43 -6.48 -6.05 9.71
N PHE A 44 -5.34 -6.44 10.29
CA PHE A 44 -5.07 -7.83 10.61
C PHE A 44 -6.05 -8.39 11.66
N ASP A 45 -6.40 -7.60 12.67
CA ASP A 45 -7.41 -7.99 13.67
C ASP A 45 -8.79 -8.20 13.03
N GLY A 46 -9.17 -7.35 12.08
CA GLY A 46 -10.40 -7.52 11.33
C GLY A 46 -10.43 -8.81 10.51
N LEU A 47 -9.34 -9.14 9.83
CA LEU A 47 -9.21 -10.42 9.11
C LEU A 47 -9.33 -11.62 10.06
N ARG A 48 -8.64 -11.56 11.20
CA ARG A 48 -8.66 -12.62 12.21
C ARG A 48 -10.06 -12.83 12.78
N THR A 49 -10.75 -11.73 13.11
CA THR A 49 -12.13 -11.77 13.62
C THR A 49 -13.12 -12.35 12.61
N ALA A 50 -12.90 -12.07 11.33
CA ALA A 50 -13.74 -12.54 10.23
C ALA A 50 -13.33 -13.93 9.69
N ASP A 51 -12.29 -14.53 10.25
CA ASP A 51 -11.68 -15.79 9.79
C ASP A 51 -11.33 -15.74 8.28
N ARG A 52 -10.67 -14.66 7.86
CA ARG A 52 -10.29 -14.42 6.46
C ARG A 52 -8.77 -14.41 6.28
N PRO A 53 -8.24 -15.13 5.28
CA PRO A 53 -6.85 -14.97 4.87
C PRO A 53 -6.66 -13.70 4.01
N LEU A 54 -5.40 -13.33 3.75
CA LEU A 54 -5.11 -12.41 2.67
C LEU A 54 -5.45 -13.05 1.32
N ARG A 55 -6.07 -12.25 0.43
CA ARG A 55 -6.44 -12.71 -0.91
C ARG A 55 -5.23 -12.98 -1.79
N ARG A 56 -4.23 -12.10 -1.74
CA ARG A 56 -2.99 -12.18 -2.53
C ARG A 56 -1.79 -11.80 -1.67
N VAL A 57 -1.34 -12.74 -0.87
CA VAL A 57 -0.18 -12.56 0.01
C VAL A 57 1.10 -12.24 -0.77
N ASP A 58 1.22 -12.76 -1.98
CA ASP A 58 2.32 -12.50 -2.91
C ASP A 58 2.40 -11.07 -3.43
N LEU A 59 1.31 -10.31 -3.35
CA LEU A 59 1.21 -8.90 -3.74
C LEU A 59 1.19 -7.93 -2.53
N THR A 60 1.42 -8.46 -1.34
CA THR A 60 1.45 -7.69 -0.08
C THR A 60 2.86 -7.72 0.50
N ILE A 61 3.47 -6.54 0.62
CA ILE A 61 4.84 -6.38 1.12
C ILE A 61 4.80 -5.46 2.34
N ALA A 62 5.35 -5.93 3.45
CA ALA A 62 5.46 -5.16 4.68
C ALA A 62 6.90 -4.70 4.92
N THR A 63 7.05 -3.53 5.51
CA THR A 63 8.33 -3.00 6.00
C THR A 63 8.14 -2.31 7.33
N GLU A 64 9.11 -2.42 8.21
CA GLU A 64 9.20 -1.62 9.43
C GLU A 64 9.74 -0.24 9.05
N ASP A 65 8.98 0.80 9.29
CA ASP A 65 9.26 2.13 8.72
C ASP A 65 9.13 3.29 9.72
N HIS A 66 7.90 3.53 10.22
CA HIS A 66 7.55 4.75 10.96
C HIS A 66 8.11 4.80 12.39
N ASN A 67 8.22 3.66 13.05
CA ASN A 67 8.63 3.55 14.46
C ASN A 67 10.01 2.91 14.62
N THR A 68 10.84 3.00 13.61
CA THR A 68 12.20 2.45 13.63
C THR A 68 13.22 3.51 14.04
N PRO A 69 14.19 3.19 14.92
CA PRO A 69 15.29 4.09 15.24
C PRO A 69 16.27 4.18 14.06
N THR A 70 16.93 5.31 13.96
CA THR A 70 18.02 5.55 12.98
C THR A 70 19.41 5.34 13.56
N LEU A 71 19.50 5.17 14.87
CA LEU A 71 20.75 4.90 15.60
C LEU A 71 20.57 3.65 16.46
N ALA A 72 21.69 2.93 16.67
CA ALA A 72 21.70 1.72 17.51
C ALA A 72 20.60 0.69 17.10
N ILE A 73 20.49 0.45 15.81
CA ILE A 73 19.46 -0.44 15.22
C ILE A 73 19.59 -1.89 15.65
N ASP A 74 20.72 -2.27 16.20
CA ASP A 74 21.05 -3.56 16.79
C ASP A 74 20.50 -3.74 18.22
N LYS A 75 19.98 -2.66 18.81
CA LYS A 75 19.44 -2.68 20.17
C LYS A 75 17.91 -2.72 20.15
N PRO A 76 17.29 -3.20 21.25
CA PRO A 76 15.84 -3.12 21.39
C PRO A 76 15.34 -1.67 21.28
N ILE A 77 14.20 -1.46 20.63
CA ILE A 77 13.57 -0.15 20.51
C ILE A 77 13.19 0.34 21.91
N ALA A 78 13.73 1.49 22.30
CA ALA A 78 13.58 2.01 23.65
C ALA A 78 12.16 2.48 23.98
N ASP A 79 11.51 3.16 23.01
CA ASP A 79 10.13 3.61 23.19
C ASP A 79 9.16 2.42 23.20
N PRO A 80 8.40 2.22 24.30
CA PRO A 80 7.52 1.07 24.42
C PRO A 80 6.41 1.01 23.37
N THR A 81 5.85 2.15 22.99
CA THR A 81 4.77 2.22 22.00
C THR A 81 5.29 1.82 20.61
N SER A 82 6.41 2.40 20.20
CA SER A 82 7.06 2.05 18.93
C SER A 82 7.45 0.57 18.89
N ARG A 83 8.01 0.06 19.99
CA ARG A 83 8.38 -1.36 20.10
C ARG A 83 7.18 -2.27 19.93
N ILE A 84 6.06 -2.00 20.60
CA ILE A 84 4.85 -2.83 20.51
C ILE A 84 4.30 -2.82 19.08
N GLN A 85 4.29 -1.68 18.39
CA GLN A 85 3.81 -1.60 17.00
C GLN A 85 4.69 -2.43 16.05
N ILE A 86 6.00 -2.36 16.20
CA ILE A 86 6.95 -3.16 15.40
C ILE A 86 6.77 -4.66 15.69
N GLU A 87 6.71 -5.05 16.95
CA GLU A 87 6.52 -6.44 17.34
C GLU A 87 5.16 -6.99 16.86
N THR A 88 4.12 -6.17 16.89
CA THR A 88 2.79 -6.52 16.36
C THR A 88 2.85 -6.76 14.85
N LEU A 89 3.53 -5.90 14.10
CA LEU A 89 3.71 -6.11 12.66
C LEU A 89 4.44 -7.42 12.37
N ARG A 90 5.50 -7.73 13.12
CA ARG A 90 6.25 -9.00 12.98
C ARG A 90 5.36 -10.21 13.24
N THR A 91 4.58 -10.17 14.32
CA THR A 91 3.66 -11.24 14.67
C THR A 91 2.59 -11.44 13.59
N ASN A 92 1.95 -10.36 13.15
CA ASN A 92 0.93 -10.41 12.11
C ASN A 92 1.50 -10.89 10.76
N ALA A 93 2.66 -10.40 10.36
CA ALA A 93 3.31 -10.82 9.12
C ALA A 93 3.64 -12.32 9.13
N ALA A 94 4.13 -12.84 10.26
CA ALA A 94 4.41 -14.26 10.41
C ALA A 94 3.13 -15.11 10.38
N GLU A 95 2.08 -14.67 11.07
CA GLU A 95 0.80 -15.39 11.13
C GLU A 95 0.13 -15.47 9.75
N PHE A 96 0.10 -14.38 9.01
CA PHE A 96 -0.56 -14.30 7.71
C PHE A 96 0.34 -14.62 6.50
N GLY A 97 1.62 -14.91 6.73
CA GLY A 97 2.57 -15.27 5.68
C GLY A 97 3.03 -14.10 4.82
N VAL A 98 2.96 -12.88 5.33
CA VAL A 98 3.34 -11.66 4.59
C VAL A 98 4.86 -11.50 4.58
N ARG A 99 5.44 -11.20 3.41
CA ARG A 99 6.85 -10.83 3.29
C ARG A 99 7.10 -9.53 4.07
N LEU A 100 8.02 -9.59 5.03
CA LEU A 100 8.38 -8.47 5.90
C LEU A 100 9.86 -8.14 5.79
N HIS A 101 10.17 -6.87 5.56
CA HIS A 101 11.50 -6.29 5.70
C HIS A 101 11.64 -5.66 7.08
N SER A 102 12.28 -6.38 8.00
CA SER A 102 12.48 -5.95 9.38
C SER A 102 13.71 -5.03 9.53
N LEU A 103 13.72 -4.23 10.57
CA LEU A 103 14.86 -3.40 10.94
C LEU A 103 16.15 -4.23 11.02
N GLY A 104 17.18 -3.82 10.28
CA GLY A 104 18.44 -4.55 10.11
C GLY A 104 18.49 -5.45 8.87
N ASP A 105 17.39 -5.70 8.18
CA ASP A 105 17.39 -6.29 6.84
C ASP A 105 17.97 -5.29 5.83
N LYS A 106 18.80 -5.76 4.92
CA LYS A 106 19.42 -4.93 3.88
C LYS A 106 18.42 -4.26 2.93
N GLU A 107 17.21 -4.79 2.82
CA GLU A 107 16.12 -4.29 1.98
C GLU A 107 15.05 -3.51 2.78
N GLN A 108 15.23 -3.38 4.10
CA GLN A 108 14.35 -2.57 4.94
C GLN A 108 14.60 -1.08 4.69
N GLY A 109 13.54 -0.29 4.74
CA GLY A 109 13.62 1.15 4.59
C GLY A 109 12.25 1.81 4.57
N ILE A 110 12.24 3.07 4.20
CA ILE A 110 11.01 3.85 4.02
C ILE A 110 10.10 3.15 3.01
N VAL A 111 8.85 2.93 3.36
CA VAL A 111 7.90 2.13 2.57
C VAL A 111 7.82 2.58 1.11
N HIS A 112 7.84 3.89 0.84
CA HIS A 112 7.78 4.44 -0.51
C HIS A 112 9.13 4.45 -1.25
N VAL A 113 10.21 4.02 -0.61
CA VAL A 113 11.51 3.78 -1.22
C VAL A 113 11.69 2.29 -1.50
N VAL A 114 11.24 1.43 -0.60
CA VAL A 114 11.31 -0.03 -0.73
C VAL A 114 10.63 -0.53 -2.01
N GLY A 115 9.40 -0.08 -2.28
CA GLY A 115 8.67 -0.48 -3.49
C GLY A 115 9.44 -0.21 -4.79
N PRO A 116 9.90 1.02 -5.05
CA PRO A 116 10.71 1.34 -6.22
C PRO A 116 12.05 0.61 -6.26
N GLN A 117 12.79 0.56 -5.15
CA GLN A 117 14.12 -0.07 -5.12
C GLN A 117 14.08 -1.58 -5.39
N LEU A 118 13.02 -2.25 -4.96
CA LEU A 118 12.82 -3.68 -5.22
C LEU A 118 12.21 -3.95 -6.61
N GLY A 119 11.96 -2.92 -7.42
CA GLY A 119 11.36 -3.06 -8.73
C GLY A 119 9.88 -3.44 -8.69
N LEU A 120 9.21 -3.22 -7.57
CA LEU A 120 7.79 -3.54 -7.39
C LEU A 120 6.88 -2.42 -7.87
N THR A 121 7.31 -1.17 -7.71
CA THR A 121 6.61 0.01 -8.22
C THR A 121 7.03 0.25 -9.67
N MET A 122 6.13 -0.03 -10.60
CA MET A 122 6.39 0.08 -12.05
C MET A 122 5.31 0.93 -12.73
N PRO A 123 5.59 1.45 -13.95
CA PRO A 123 4.56 2.11 -14.75
C PRO A 123 3.36 1.19 -14.99
N GLY A 124 2.16 1.75 -14.86
CA GLY A 124 0.91 1.05 -15.17
C GLY A 124 0.37 0.15 -14.07
N VAL A 125 1.04 0.03 -12.92
CA VAL A 125 0.53 -0.73 -11.77
C VAL A 125 -0.33 0.15 -10.86
N THR A 126 -1.22 -0.47 -10.09
CA THR A 126 -1.95 0.14 -8.98
C THR A 126 -1.26 -0.16 -7.66
N VAL A 127 -1.03 0.86 -6.85
CA VAL A 127 -0.34 0.75 -5.55
C VAL A 127 -1.19 1.39 -4.47
N VAL A 128 -1.35 0.71 -3.34
CA VAL A 128 -1.96 1.29 -2.14
C VAL A 128 -1.10 1.06 -0.90
N CYS A 129 -1.22 1.97 0.04
CA CYS A 129 -0.60 1.89 1.36
C CYS A 129 -1.46 2.70 2.35
N GLY A 130 -1.52 2.27 3.57
CA GLY A 130 -2.12 3.05 4.67
C GLY A 130 -1.27 4.24 5.09
N ASP A 131 -0.81 5.04 4.13
CA ASP A 131 0.07 6.19 4.31
C ASP A 131 -0.30 7.33 3.37
N SER A 132 -0.24 8.58 3.88
CA SER A 132 -0.65 9.79 3.14
C SER A 132 0.29 10.16 1.97
N HIS A 133 1.51 9.64 1.94
CA HIS A 133 2.52 9.93 0.91
C HIS A 133 2.51 8.92 -0.25
N THR A 134 1.57 8.00 -0.30
CA THR A 134 1.51 6.91 -1.30
C THR A 134 1.45 7.42 -2.73
N SER A 135 0.82 8.57 -2.97
CA SER A 135 0.74 9.17 -4.32
C SER A 135 2.10 9.46 -4.96
N THR A 136 3.19 9.49 -4.18
CA THR A 136 4.56 9.66 -4.70
C THR A 136 4.96 8.59 -5.72
N HIS A 137 4.38 7.39 -5.64
CA HIS A 137 4.60 6.32 -6.62
C HIS A 137 4.15 6.71 -8.04
N GLY A 138 3.30 7.73 -8.17
CA GLY A 138 2.92 8.32 -9.45
C GLY A 138 4.11 8.85 -10.27
N ALA A 139 5.22 9.21 -9.61
CA ALA A 139 6.47 9.60 -10.28
C ALA A 139 7.06 8.47 -11.16
N PHE A 140 6.71 7.23 -10.86
CA PHE A 140 7.10 6.04 -11.63
C PHE A 140 6.04 5.59 -12.64
N GLY A 141 4.98 6.38 -12.82
CA GLY A 141 3.86 6.02 -13.71
C GLY A 141 2.89 5.01 -13.12
N ALA A 142 2.94 4.77 -11.81
CA ALA A 142 1.97 3.97 -11.08
C ALA A 142 0.73 4.81 -10.71
N MET A 143 -0.43 4.18 -10.63
CA MET A 143 -1.63 4.78 -10.08
C MET A 143 -1.71 4.41 -8.59
N ALA A 144 -1.40 5.37 -7.71
CA ALA A 144 -1.15 5.10 -6.31
C ALA A 144 -2.04 5.94 -5.38
N PHE A 145 -2.55 5.28 -4.33
CA PHE A 145 -3.49 5.89 -3.38
C PHE A 145 -3.07 5.62 -1.92
N GLY A 146 -3.09 6.68 -1.09
CA GLY A 146 -3.13 6.54 0.35
C GLY A 146 -4.53 6.15 0.80
N ILE A 147 -4.64 5.13 1.65
CA ILE A 147 -5.90 4.57 2.10
C ILE A 147 -6.00 4.54 3.63
N GLY A 148 -7.22 4.54 4.15
CA GLY A 148 -7.49 4.42 5.57
C GLY A 148 -7.43 2.96 6.06
N THR A 149 -7.43 2.78 7.38
CA THR A 149 -7.28 1.46 8.02
C THR A 149 -8.36 0.45 7.58
N SER A 150 -9.62 0.88 7.45
CA SER A 150 -10.70 0.01 6.97
C SER A 150 -10.49 -0.44 5.53
N GLU A 151 -9.92 0.44 4.70
CA GLU A 151 -9.59 0.12 3.30
C GLU A 151 -8.38 -0.80 3.21
N VAL A 152 -7.40 -0.68 4.14
CA VAL A 152 -6.29 -1.63 4.27
C VAL A 152 -6.82 -3.05 4.47
N GLU A 153 -7.76 -3.24 5.39
CA GLU A 153 -8.41 -4.53 5.62
C GLU A 153 -9.13 -5.04 4.36
N HIS A 154 -9.89 -4.16 3.68
CA HIS A 154 -10.62 -4.51 2.46
C HIS A 154 -9.66 -4.98 1.36
N VAL A 155 -8.56 -4.29 1.14
CA VAL A 155 -7.55 -4.69 0.15
C VAL A 155 -6.87 -6.00 0.54
N MET A 156 -6.54 -6.21 1.82
CA MET A 156 -6.02 -7.48 2.28
C MET A 156 -6.98 -8.65 1.98
N ALA A 157 -8.27 -8.45 2.24
CA ALA A 157 -9.29 -9.49 2.07
C ALA A 157 -9.64 -9.78 0.60
N THR A 158 -9.60 -8.78 -0.27
CA THR A 158 -10.16 -8.86 -1.64
C THR A 158 -9.19 -8.51 -2.76
N GLN A 159 -8.06 -7.88 -2.47
CA GLN A 159 -7.12 -7.28 -3.42
C GLN A 159 -7.79 -6.25 -4.33
N THR A 160 -8.82 -5.60 -3.86
CA THR A 160 -9.58 -4.58 -4.59
C THR A 160 -9.85 -3.37 -3.71
N LEU A 161 -10.13 -2.24 -4.35
CA LEU A 161 -10.50 -1.00 -3.68
C LEU A 161 -11.67 -0.34 -4.39
N PRO A 162 -12.77 0.02 -3.67
CA PRO A 162 -13.84 0.82 -4.23
C PRO A 162 -13.37 2.27 -4.41
N LEU A 163 -13.44 2.80 -5.62
CA LEU A 163 -13.01 4.16 -5.96
C LEU A 163 -13.96 4.82 -6.95
N ASN A 164 -14.18 6.11 -6.78
CA ASN A 164 -14.80 6.91 -7.82
C ASN A 164 -13.75 7.40 -8.83
N PRO A 165 -14.05 7.40 -10.14
CA PRO A 165 -13.15 7.97 -11.13
C PRO A 165 -12.79 9.42 -10.78
N PHE A 166 -11.51 9.75 -10.78
CA PHE A 166 -11.01 11.09 -10.50
C PHE A 166 -10.77 11.86 -11.78
N LYS A 167 -10.74 13.20 -11.66
CA LYS A 167 -10.38 14.10 -12.77
C LYS A 167 -8.88 14.36 -12.75
N THR A 168 -8.27 14.42 -13.94
CA THR A 168 -6.85 14.78 -14.08
C THR A 168 -6.67 16.28 -13.85
N MET A 169 -5.69 16.65 -13.03
CA MET A 169 -5.24 18.03 -12.80
C MET A 169 -3.78 18.15 -13.18
N ALA A 170 -3.45 19.17 -13.97
CA ALA A 170 -2.06 19.50 -14.31
C ALA A 170 -1.52 20.55 -13.33
N ILE A 171 -0.40 20.24 -12.67
CA ILE A 171 0.34 21.19 -11.85
C ILE A 171 1.67 21.45 -12.54
N ARG A 172 1.91 22.71 -12.94
CA ARG A 172 3.17 23.14 -13.54
C ARG A 172 3.99 23.87 -12.48
N VAL A 173 5.21 23.41 -12.26
CA VAL A 173 6.20 24.09 -11.41
C VAL A 173 7.14 24.85 -12.34
N GLU A 174 7.25 26.17 -12.14
CA GLU A 174 8.11 27.05 -12.94
C GLU A 174 9.17 27.69 -12.03
N GLY A 175 10.36 27.91 -12.56
CA GLY A 175 11.50 28.50 -11.86
C GLY A 175 12.80 27.75 -12.15
N THR A 176 13.91 28.33 -11.65
CA THR A 176 15.27 27.76 -11.74
C THR A 176 15.77 27.41 -10.34
#